data_c4e0850d4e6227aa38a3344d7bae4375
#
_entry.id   c4e0850d4e6227aa38a3344d7bae4375
#
_cell.length_a   1.000
_cell.length_b   1.000
_cell.length_c   1.000
_cell.angle_alpha   90.00
_cell.angle_beta   90.00
_cell.angle_gamma   90.00
#
_symmetry.space_group_name_H-M   'P 1'
#
loop_
_entity.id
_entity.type
_entity.pdbx_description
1 polymer ?
#
loop_
_entity_poly.entity_id
_entity_poly.type
_entity_poly.pdbx_seq_one_letter_code
_entity_poly.pdbx_strand_id
1 'polypeptide(L)'
;MRRLTLPALLLASLAALAGDEALPKTPLPSPGAAGRATEDHPEVPPPPFSEGIFPCSGCHADLPVDRTRRALTAMHDDIVLRHDEEHRWCLDCHDANDRDWLHLASGERVGFEESYRLCGQCHGEKLRDWRAGVHGRRTGDWNGRKRYLLCAHCHNPHAPRFKALAPKPAPIPPTRPGVAR
;
A
#
# COMPACT_ATOMS: atom_id res chain seq x y z
N MET A 1 -63.57 63.08 -4.44
CA MET A 1 -63.03 61.90 -3.71
C MET A 1 -62.75 60.81 -4.69
N ARG A 2 -61.44 60.67 -5.14
CA ARG A 2 -61.00 59.66 -6.07
C ARG A 2 -60.30 58.55 -5.26
N ARG A 3 -60.82 57.34 -5.31
CA ARG A 3 -60.23 56.18 -4.70
C ARG A 3 -59.17 55.58 -5.69
N LEU A 4 -57.91 55.62 -5.28
CA LEU A 4 -56.85 54.89 -5.98
C LEU A 4 -56.88 53.41 -5.55
N THR A 5 -57.05 52.51 -6.52
CA THR A 5 -56.85 51.08 -6.33
C THR A 5 -55.42 50.72 -6.75
N LEU A 6 -54.64 50.19 -5.80
CA LEU A 6 -53.35 49.62 -6.11
C LEU A 6 -53.51 48.19 -6.69
N PRO A 7 -52.73 47.79 -7.70
CA PRO A 7 -52.69 46.41 -8.13
C PRO A 7 -51.73 45.58 -7.23
N ALA A 8 -52.19 44.44 -6.80
CA ALA A 8 -51.43 43.46 -6.08
C ALA A 8 -50.38 42.80 -7.02
N LEU A 9 -49.10 42.94 -6.69
CA LEU A 9 -48.02 42.19 -7.35
C LEU A 9 -48.02 40.76 -6.79
N LEU A 10 -48.32 39.78 -7.64
CA LEU A 10 -48.02 38.36 -7.37
C LEU A 10 -46.53 38.11 -7.52
N LEU A 11 -45.84 37.89 -6.42
CA LEU A 11 -44.49 37.31 -6.43
C LEU A 11 -44.61 35.79 -6.64
N ALA A 12 -44.27 35.34 -7.83
CA ALA A 12 -44.09 33.93 -8.10
C ALA A 12 -42.72 33.50 -7.53
N SER A 13 -42.73 32.72 -6.46
CA SER A 13 -41.53 32.10 -5.89
C SER A 13 -41.10 30.95 -6.80
N LEU A 14 -39.99 31.11 -7.51
CA LEU A 14 -39.28 30.02 -8.21
C LEU A 14 -38.53 29.21 -7.15
N ALA A 15 -39.09 28.07 -6.76
CA ALA A 15 -38.36 27.08 -5.99
C ALA A 15 -37.38 26.38 -6.93
N ALA A 16 -36.10 26.71 -6.83
CA ALA A 16 -35.02 25.96 -7.49
C ALA A 16 -34.88 24.59 -6.80
N LEU A 17 -35.34 23.55 -7.46
CA LEU A 17 -35.02 22.17 -7.10
C LEU A 17 -33.51 21.96 -7.40
N ALA A 18 -32.68 22.11 -6.38
CA ALA A 18 -31.32 21.60 -6.41
C ALA A 18 -31.40 20.07 -6.36
N GLY A 19 -31.38 19.45 -7.53
CA GLY A 19 -31.19 18.01 -7.63
C GLY A 19 -29.77 17.71 -7.18
N ASP A 20 -29.65 17.04 -6.04
CA ASP A 20 -28.41 16.43 -5.56
C ASP A 20 -28.14 15.20 -6.45
N GLU A 21 -27.55 15.45 -7.60
CA GLU A 21 -27.14 14.42 -8.54
C GLU A 21 -25.84 13.80 -8.01
N ALA A 22 -26.02 12.79 -7.16
CA ALA A 22 -24.91 11.99 -6.67
C ALA A 22 -24.15 11.41 -7.88
N LEU A 23 -22.91 11.87 -8.07
CA LEU A 23 -21.99 11.33 -9.08
C LEU A 23 -21.94 9.81 -8.96
N PRO A 24 -22.04 9.06 -10.08
CA PRO A 24 -21.95 7.61 -10.05
C PRO A 24 -20.61 7.21 -9.45
N LYS A 25 -20.63 6.49 -8.33
CA LYS A 25 -19.45 5.86 -7.74
C LYS A 25 -19.01 4.78 -8.72
N THR A 26 -18.08 5.12 -9.60
CA THR A 26 -17.39 4.12 -10.41
C THR A 26 -16.71 3.16 -9.43
N PRO A 27 -16.99 1.85 -9.49
CA PRO A 27 -16.26 0.89 -8.66
C PRO A 27 -14.79 1.01 -8.97
N LEU A 28 -13.98 1.33 -7.97
CA LEU A 28 -12.53 1.27 -8.08
C LEU A 28 -12.15 -0.18 -8.40
N PRO A 29 -11.19 -0.43 -9.31
CA PRO A 29 -10.73 -1.78 -9.59
C PRO A 29 -10.26 -2.43 -8.30
N SER A 30 -10.76 -3.64 -8.03
CA SER A 30 -10.34 -4.43 -6.89
C SER A 30 -8.82 -4.61 -6.92
N PRO A 31 -8.11 -4.47 -5.76
CA PRO A 31 -6.70 -4.84 -5.68
C PRO A 31 -6.59 -6.34 -5.99
N GLY A 32 -5.98 -6.69 -7.10
CA GLY A 32 -5.86 -8.09 -7.54
C GLY A 32 -6.16 -8.34 -9.01
N ALA A 33 -6.61 -7.33 -9.77
CA ALA A 33 -6.58 -7.41 -11.23
C ALA A 33 -5.12 -7.42 -11.66
N ALA A 34 -4.56 -8.61 -11.90
CA ALA A 34 -3.19 -8.82 -12.37
C ALA A 34 -2.95 -7.99 -13.64
N GLY A 35 -2.52 -6.76 -13.46
CA GLY A 35 -2.04 -5.90 -14.52
C GLY A 35 -0.92 -6.62 -15.24
N ARG A 36 -0.92 -6.53 -16.57
CA ARG A 36 0.15 -7.09 -17.39
C ARG A 36 1.46 -6.45 -16.94
N ALA A 37 2.40 -7.26 -16.45
CA ALA A 37 3.71 -6.79 -16.05
C ALA A 37 4.37 -6.03 -17.19
N THR A 38 4.70 -4.75 -16.96
CA THR A 38 5.54 -3.92 -17.80
C THR A 38 6.88 -3.73 -17.10
N GLU A 39 7.86 -3.09 -17.75
CA GLU A 39 9.13 -2.77 -17.08
C GLU A 39 8.92 -1.90 -15.82
N ASP A 40 7.89 -1.05 -15.84
CA ASP A 40 7.54 -0.21 -14.69
C ASP A 40 6.72 -0.93 -13.61
N HIS A 41 6.00 -2.00 -13.99
CA HIS A 41 5.17 -2.80 -13.09
C HIS A 41 5.55 -4.27 -13.19
N PRO A 42 6.58 -4.71 -12.45
CA PRO A 42 7.03 -6.09 -12.47
C PRO A 42 5.96 -7.05 -11.93
N GLU A 43 5.96 -8.28 -12.42
CA GLU A 43 5.11 -9.33 -11.84
C GLU A 43 5.60 -9.67 -10.43
N VAL A 44 4.71 -9.55 -9.45
CA VAL A 44 4.99 -9.87 -8.05
C VAL A 44 3.97 -10.90 -7.54
N PRO A 45 4.34 -11.75 -6.58
CA PRO A 45 3.37 -12.59 -5.90
C PRO A 45 2.49 -11.73 -4.98
N PRO A 46 1.33 -12.25 -4.54
CA PRO A 46 0.49 -11.56 -3.57
C PRO A 46 1.29 -11.12 -2.33
N PRO A 47 0.97 -9.96 -1.75
CA PRO A 47 1.59 -9.50 -0.51
C PRO A 47 1.44 -10.54 0.61
N PRO A 48 2.41 -10.62 1.54
CA PRO A 48 2.42 -11.63 2.59
C PRO A 48 1.50 -11.25 3.76
N PHE A 49 0.21 -11.14 3.50
CA PHE A 49 -0.79 -10.92 4.55
C PHE A 49 -0.96 -12.17 5.41
N SER A 50 -1.32 -11.96 6.67
CA SER A 50 -1.87 -13.02 7.51
C SER A 50 -3.21 -13.49 6.94
N GLU A 51 -3.51 -14.76 7.12
CA GLU A 51 -4.77 -15.34 6.64
C GLU A 51 -5.99 -14.61 7.24
N GLY A 52 -6.95 -14.29 6.39
CA GLY A 52 -8.21 -13.64 6.79
C GLY A 52 -8.09 -12.15 7.17
N ILE A 53 -6.91 -11.53 7.07
CA ILE A 53 -6.74 -10.11 7.44
C ILE A 53 -7.12 -9.15 6.31
N PHE A 54 -7.00 -9.58 5.08
CA PHE A 54 -7.35 -8.78 3.90
C PHE A 54 -8.64 -9.29 3.25
N PRO A 55 -9.56 -8.44 2.78
CA PRO A 55 -9.45 -6.97 2.68
C PRO A 55 -9.70 -6.25 4.02
N CYS A 56 -8.97 -5.17 4.24
CA CYS A 56 -9.08 -4.35 5.45
C CYS A 56 -10.43 -3.65 5.55
N SER A 57 -11.06 -3.37 4.41
CA SER A 57 -12.43 -2.85 4.30
C SER A 57 -13.47 -3.75 4.99
N GLY A 58 -13.20 -5.03 5.18
CA GLY A 58 -14.06 -5.92 5.94
C GLY A 58 -14.38 -5.44 7.36
N CYS A 59 -13.46 -4.68 7.95
CA CYS A 59 -13.65 -4.02 9.25
C CYS A 59 -13.68 -2.50 9.15
N HIS A 60 -13.01 -1.91 8.15
CA HIS A 60 -12.78 -0.47 8.07
C HIS A 60 -13.74 0.31 7.17
N ALA A 61 -14.60 -0.37 6.37
CA ALA A 61 -15.45 0.31 5.41
C ALA A 61 -16.39 1.35 6.05
N ASP A 62 -16.97 1.00 7.19
CA ASP A 62 -17.98 1.83 7.88
C ASP A 62 -17.42 2.58 9.09
N LEU A 63 -16.11 2.45 9.36
CA LEU A 63 -15.49 3.16 10.46
C LEU A 63 -15.17 4.61 10.10
N PRO A 64 -15.42 5.58 10.99
CA PRO A 64 -15.05 6.95 10.75
C PRO A 64 -13.54 7.09 10.61
N VAL A 65 -13.11 7.95 9.69
CA VAL A 65 -11.69 8.23 9.49
C VAL A 65 -11.14 9.03 10.67
N ASP A 66 -10.22 8.43 11.41
CA ASP A 66 -9.47 9.11 12.46
C ASP A 66 -7.99 9.15 12.09
N ARG A 67 -7.48 10.36 11.90
CA ARG A 67 -6.08 10.64 11.52
C ARG A 67 -5.20 10.98 12.73
N THR A 68 -5.75 10.91 13.94
CA THR A 68 -5.00 11.22 15.15
C THR A 68 -3.98 10.14 15.45
N ARG A 69 -2.71 10.53 15.55
CA ARG A 69 -1.64 9.62 15.99
C ARG A 69 -1.92 9.15 17.41
N ARG A 70 -1.95 7.84 17.62
CA ARG A 70 -2.26 7.22 18.91
C ARG A 70 -1.63 5.84 19.04
N ALA A 71 -1.49 5.37 20.25
CA ALA A 71 -1.21 3.97 20.49
C ALA A 71 -2.49 3.14 20.25
N LEU A 72 -2.34 1.99 19.61
CA LEU A 72 -3.43 1.05 19.41
C LEU A 72 -3.54 0.17 20.64
N THR A 73 -4.77 -0.04 21.13
CA THR A 73 -5.02 -0.76 22.40
C THR A 73 -6.07 -1.85 22.28
N ALA A 74 -6.62 -2.06 21.09
CA ALA A 74 -7.62 -3.09 20.83
C ALA A 74 -7.21 -3.96 19.64
N MET A 75 -7.49 -3.51 18.41
CA MET A 75 -7.05 -4.21 17.20
C MET A 75 -5.68 -3.67 16.78
N HIS A 76 -4.84 -4.55 16.21
CA HIS A 76 -3.48 -4.22 15.76
C HIS A 76 -2.52 -3.76 16.88
N ASP A 77 -2.81 -4.07 18.13
CA ASP A 77 -1.97 -3.73 19.28
C ASP A 77 -0.67 -4.53 19.33
N ASP A 78 -0.61 -5.64 18.60
CA ASP A 78 0.58 -6.46 18.37
C ASP A 78 1.56 -5.84 17.35
N ILE A 79 1.11 -4.85 16.55
CA ILE A 79 1.93 -4.20 15.54
C ILE A 79 2.74 -3.06 16.18
N VAL A 80 4.04 -3.29 16.32
CA VAL A 80 4.97 -2.29 16.83
C VAL A 80 5.78 -1.71 15.69
N LEU A 81 5.58 -0.40 15.42
CA LEU A 81 6.37 0.32 14.43
C LEU A 81 7.78 0.58 14.97
N ARG A 82 8.79 0.04 14.29
CA ARG A 82 10.23 0.27 14.52
C ARG A 82 10.92 0.64 13.22
N HIS A 83 10.31 1.60 12.53
CA HIS A 83 10.72 2.08 11.24
C HIS A 83 10.50 3.59 11.17
N ASP A 84 11.51 4.35 11.62
CA ASP A 84 11.44 5.82 11.74
C ASP A 84 10.25 6.30 12.60
N GLU A 85 10.03 5.61 13.72
CA GLU A 85 8.86 5.78 14.59
C GLU A 85 8.77 7.15 15.24
N GLU A 86 9.86 7.91 15.28
CA GLU A 86 9.87 9.30 15.77
C GLU A 86 9.13 10.22 14.79
N HIS A 87 9.28 9.99 13.47
CA HIS A 87 8.75 10.83 12.41
C HIS A 87 7.58 10.19 11.65
N ARG A 88 7.37 8.90 11.78
CA ARG A 88 6.38 8.12 11.02
C ARG A 88 5.38 7.41 11.90
N TRP A 89 4.20 7.18 11.34
CA TRP A 89 3.19 6.34 11.96
C TRP A 89 2.33 5.64 10.89
N CYS A 90 1.31 4.92 11.33
CA CYS A 90 0.51 4.04 10.47
C CYS A 90 0.00 4.72 9.20
N LEU A 91 -0.54 5.93 9.32
CA LEU A 91 -1.18 6.66 8.21
C LEU A 91 -0.22 7.47 7.33
N ASP A 92 1.07 7.35 7.53
CA ASP A 92 2.07 7.84 6.57
C ASP A 92 2.29 6.85 5.43
N CYS A 93 1.77 5.63 5.58
CA CYS A 93 1.88 4.55 4.60
C CYS A 93 0.51 3.99 4.21
N HIS A 94 -0.40 3.79 5.18
CA HIS A 94 -1.75 3.28 4.96
C HIS A 94 -2.72 4.41 4.63
N ASP A 95 -3.50 4.27 3.56
CA ASP A 95 -4.48 5.29 3.19
C ASP A 95 -5.55 5.41 4.29
N ALA A 96 -5.79 6.65 4.73
CA ALA A 96 -6.69 6.92 5.84
C ALA A 96 -8.17 6.74 5.48
N ASN A 97 -8.52 6.90 4.22
CA ASN A 97 -9.91 6.82 3.74
C ASN A 97 -10.27 5.41 3.27
N ASP A 98 -9.26 4.64 2.82
CA ASP A 98 -9.46 3.29 2.30
C ASP A 98 -8.26 2.42 2.69
N ARG A 99 -8.43 1.59 3.70
CA ARG A 99 -7.37 0.74 4.26
C ARG A 99 -6.92 -0.38 3.33
N ASP A 100 -7.64 -0.65 2.25
CA ASP A 100 -7.22 -1.60 1.23
C ASP A 100 -6.10 -1.05 0.34
N TRP A 101 -5.66 0.19 0.59
CA TRP A 101 -4.61 0.86 -0.17
C TRP A 101 -3.50 1.42 0.73
N LEU A 102 -2.33 1.51 0.12
CA LEU A 102 -1.24 2.35 0.59
C LEU A 102 -1.28 3.69 -0.16
N HIS A 103 -0.52 4.67 0.30
CA HIS A 103 -0.33 5.91 -0.44
C HIS A 103 1.12 6.37 -0.41
N LEU A 104 1.54 7.03 -1.48
CA LEU A 104 2.84 7.68 -1.57
C LEU A 104 2.81 9.04 -0.84
N ALA A 105 3.98 9.64 -0.62
CA ALA A 105 4.10 10.98 -0.06
C ALA A 105 3.41 12.06 -0.93
N SER A 106 3.23 11.80 -2.23
CA SER A 106 2.44 12.62 -3.14
C SER A 106 0.94 12.56 -2.89
N GLY A 107 0.45 11.59 -2.11
CA GLY A 107 -0.97 11.27 -1.95
C GLY A 107 -1.51 10.28 -2.99
N GLU A 108 -0.70 9.87 -3.97
CA GLU A 108 -1.08 8.83 -4.93
C GLU A 108 -1.31 7.51 -4.21
N ARG A 109 -2.45 6.88 -4.46
CA ARG A 109 -2.76 5.54 -3.95
C ARG A 109 -2.03 4.48 -4.73
N VAL A 110 -1.50 3.50 -4.04
CA VAL A 110 -0.84 2.32 -4.61
C VAL A 110 -1.37 1.06 -3.95
N GLY A 111 -1.52 0.00 -4.73
CA GLY A 111 -1.88 -1.31 -4.20
C GLY A 111 -0.74 -1.90 -3.36
N PHE A 112 -1.06 -2.88 -2.54
CA PHE A 112 -0.03 -3.57 -1.74
C PHE A 112 0.97 -4.32 -2.64
N GLU A 113 0.57 -4.72 -3.83
CA GLU A 113 1.44 -5.29 -4.87
C GLU A 113 2.48 -4.29 -5.39
N GLU A 114 2.21 -3.01 -5.24
CA GLU A 114 3.09 -1.91 -5.62
C GLU A 114 3.84 -1.32 -4.42
N SER A 115 3.81 -1.98 -3.26
CA SER A 115 4.46 -1.50 -2.03
C SER A 115 5.95 -1.19 -2.19
N TYR A 116 6.62 -1.77 -3.19
CA TYR A 116 8.00 -1.43 -3.55
C TYR A 116 8.17 0.05 -3.92
N ARG A 117 7.13 0.68 -4.49
CA ARG A 117 7.13 2.13 -4.80
C ARG A 117 7.16 2.96 -3.52
N LEU A 118 6.39 2.55 -2.53
CA LEU A 118 6.36 3.20 -1.22
C LEU A 118 7.73 3.08 -0.52
N CYS A 119 8.30 1.89 -0.47
CA CYS A 119 9.65 1.67 0.09
C CYS A 119 10.70 2.51 -0.65
N GLY A 120 10.59 2.58 -1.96
CA GLY A 120 11.53 3.27 -2.84
C GLY A 120 11.59 4.78 -2.67
N GLN A 121 10.58 5.42 -2.07
CA GLN A 121 10.61 6.86 -1.82
C GLN A 121 11.76 7.27 -0.88
N CYS A 122 12.09 6.41 0.09
CA CYS A 122 13.19 6.63 1.02
C CYS A 122 14.40 5.74 0.70
N HIS A 123 14.17 4.54 0.19
CA HIS A 123 15.17 3.53 -0.12
C HIS A 123 15.45 3.43 -1.64
N GLY A 124 15.65 4.58 -2.30
CA GLY A 124 15.79 4.66 -3.76
C GLY A 124 16.92 3.77 -4.34
N GLU A 125 18.07 3.68 -3.66
CA GLU A 125 19.16 2.80 -4.08
C GLU A 125 18.73 1.33 -4.05
N LYS A 126 18.04 0.91 -3.00
CA LYS A 126 17.55 -0.47 -2.85
C LYS A 126 16.46 -0.79 -3.87
N LEU A 127 15.59 0.17 -4.20
CA LEU A 127 14.61 0.02 -5.27
C LEU A 127 15.29 -0.16 -6.62
N ARG A 128 16.32 0.64 -6.95
CA ARG A 128 17.11 0.49 -8.17
C ARG A 128 17.73 -0.90 -8.26
N ASP A 129 18.39 -1.34 -7.18
CA ASP A 129 19.06 -2.62 -7.09
C ASP A 129 18.06 -3.79 -7.19
N TRP A 130 16.86 -3.62 -6.61
CA TRP A 130 15.78 -4.59 -6.71
C TRP A 130 15.25 -4.70 -8.16
N ARG A 131 15.03 -3.58 -8.83
CA ARG A 131 14.65 -3.57 -10.26
C ARG A 131 15.71 -4.21 -11.14
N ALA A 132 16.98 -4.00 -10.84
CA ALA A 132 18.10 -4.66 -11.52
C ALA A 132 18.28 -6.13 -11.13
N GLY A 133 17.65 -6.60 -10.05
CA GLY A 133 17.77 -7.96 -9.53
C GLY A 133 19.05 -8.22 -8.76
N VAL A 134 19.74 -7.19 -8.35
CA VAL A 134 20.93 -7.24 -7.47
C VAL A 134 20.51 -7.38 -6.00
N HIS A 135 19.37 -6.78 -5.65
CA HIS A 135 18.76 -6.89 -4.33
C HIS A 135 17.44 -7.66 -4.41
N GLY A 136 17.14 -8.44 -3.39
CA GLY A 136 15.93 -9.26 -3.36
C GLY A 136 16.08 -10.56 -4.16
N ARG A 137 14.95 -11.21 -4.40
CA ARG A 137 14.91 -12.48 -5.12
C ARG A 137 14.03 -12.39 -6.35
N ARG A 138 14.58 -12.79 -7.47
CA ARG A 138 13.84 -13.05 -8.70
C ARG A 138 13.57 -14.55 -8.84
N THR A 139 12.43 -14.87 -9.42
CA THR A 139 12.07 -16.20 -9.88
C THR A 139 11.56 -16.12 -11.32
N GLY A 140 11.26 -17.25 -11.95
CA GLY A 140 10.79 -17.31 -13.33
C GLY A 140 11.86 -17.81 -14.29
N ASP A 141 11.62 -17.67 -15.58
CA ASP A 141 12.48 -18.20 -16.63
C ASP A 141 13.75 -17.36 -16.80
N TRP A 142 14.86 -18.02 -17.12
CA TRP A 142 16.15 -17.35 -17.27
C TRP A 142 16.14 -16.30 -18.40
N ASN A 143 15.41 -16.53 -19.48
CA ASN A 143 15.26 -15.64 -20.65
C ASN A 143 13.80 -15.20 -20.89
N GLY A 144 12.88 -15.45 -19.95
CA GLY A 144 11.47 -15.16 -20.06
C GLY A 144 10.95 -14.27 -18.95
N ARG A 145 9.69 -14.50 -18.58
CA ARG A 145 9.02 -13.74 -17.52
C ARG A 145 9.73 -13.91 -16.20
N LYS A 146 9.93 -12.80 -15.51
CA LYS A 146 10.50 -12.73 -14.17
C LYS A 146 9.42 -12.37 -13.17
N ARG A 147 9.49 -12.98 -11.99
CA ARG A 147 8.74 -12.58 -10.82
C ARG A 147 9.69 -12.04 -9.77
N TYR A 148 9.30 -10.95 -9.16
CA TYR A 148 10.09 -10.29 -8.13
C TYR A 148 9.37 -10.45 -6.80
N LEU A 149 10.04 -10.96 -5.78
CA LEU A 149 9.50 -10.89 -4.43
C LEU A 149 9.47 -9.42 -4.00
N LEU A 150 8.35 -8.98 -3.41
CA LEU A 150 8.23 -7.65 -2.81
C LEU A 150 9.21 -7.50 -1.66
N CYS A 151 9.57 -6.27 -1.33
CA CYS A 151 10.37 -5.97 -0.14
C CYS A 151 9.76 -6.62 1.11
N ALA A 152 8.42 -6.55 1.22
CA ALA A 152 7.67 -7.10 2.34
C ALA A 152 7.74 -8.64 2.47
N HIS A 153 8.14 -9.39 1.44
CA HIS A 153 8.33 -10.83 1.57
C HIS A 153 9.57 -11.21 2.40
N CYS A 154 10.50 -10.28 2.56
CA CYS A 154 11.72 -10.50 3.31
C CYS A 154 11.86 -9.54 4.50
N HIS A 155 11.37 -8.32 4.35
CA HIS A 155 11.42 -7.29 5.38
C HIS A 155 10.02 -7.05 5.95
N ASN A 156 9.85 -7.16 7.26
CA ASN A 156 8.60 -6.71 7.90
C ASN A 156 8.51 -5.17 7.74
N PRO A 157 7.50 -4.61 7.07
CA PRO A 157 7.42 -3.17 6.84
C PRO A 157 7.39 -2.33 8.13
N HIS A 158 6.88 -2.91 9.21
CA HIS A 158 6.79 -2.24 10.51
C HIS A 158 8.11 -2.31 11.32
N ALA A 159 8.98 -3.29 11.01
CA ALA A 159 10.29 -3.45 11.64
C ALA A 159 11.28 -4.09 10.65
N PRO A 160 11.69 -3.35 9.60
CA PRO A 160 12.38 -3.93 8.44
C PRO A 160 13.83 -4.36 8.70
N ARG A 161 14.40 -4.03 9.86
CA ARG A 161 15.79 -4.33 10.18
C ARG A 161 15.99 -5.82 10.45
N PHE A 162 16.88 -6.46 9.70
CA PHE A 162 17.30 -7.83 9.98
C PHE A 162 18.17 -7.92 11.24
N LYS A 163 18.05 -9.05 11.94
CA LYS A 163 19.08 -9.46 12.90
C LYS A 163 20.35 -9.82 12.13
N ALA A 164 21.51 -9.50 12.70
CA ALA A 164 22.78 -9.94 12.14
C ALA A 164 22.79 -11.48 12.03
N LEU A 165 23.13 -11.98 10.85
CA LEU A 165 23.28 -13.42 10.64
C LEU A 165 24.70 -13.84 11.02
N ALA A 166 24.82 -14.93 11.77
CA ALA A 166 26.12 -15.56 11.97
C ALA A 166 26.64 -16.12 10.64
N PRO A 167 27.90 -15.88 10.29
CA PRO A 167 28.50 -16.48 9.11
C PRO A 167 28.41 -18.01 9.18
N LYS A 168 28.14 -18.67 8.07
CA LYS A 168 28.27 -20.11 8.00
C LYS A 168 29.72 -20.51 8.12
N PRO A 169 30.03 -21.72 8.65
CA PRO A 169 31.39 -22.25 8.63
C PRO A 169 31.97 -22.25 7.21
N ALA A 170 33.29 -22.07 7.11
CA ALA A 170 33.95 -22.16 5.83
C ALA A 170 33.67 -23.54 5.16
N PRO A 171 33.56 -23.60 3.83
CA PRO A 171 33.40 -24.86 3.14
C PRO A 171 34.54 -25.82 3.46
N ILE A 172 34.22 -27.08 3.67
CA ILE A 172 35.25 -28.14 3.78
C ILE A 172 35.91 -28.28 2.39
N PRO A 173 37.24 -28.14 2.30
CA PRO A 173 37.93 -28.34 1.03
C PRO A 173 37.64 -29.74 0.49
N PRO A 174 37.49 -29.92 -0.83
CA PRO A 174 37.27 -31.21 -1.42
C PRO A 174 38.46 -32.12 -1.10
N THR A 175 38.19 -33.33 -0.60
CA THR A 175 39.22 -34.37 -0.45
C THR A 175 39.73 -34.78 -1.83
N ARG A 176 41.02 -34.63 -2.06
CA ARG A 176 41.64 -35.13 -3.29
C ARG A 176 41.51 -36.64 -3.28
N PRO A 177 40.95 -37.27 -4.34
CA PRO A 177 40.94 -38.72 -4.45
C PRO A 177 42.38 -39.24 -4.40
N GLY A 178 42.67 -40.18 -3.51
CA GLY A 178 43.97 -40.88 -3.45
C GLY A 178 45.01 -40.34 -2.47
N VAL A 179 44.71 -39.28 -1.69
CA VAL A 179 45.60 -38.87 -0.59
C VAL A 179 44.99 -39.36 0.72
N ALA A 180 45.33 -40.55 1.15
CA ALA A 180 45.11 -40.96 2.53
C ALA A 180 45.97 -40.09 3.47
N ARG A 181 45.42 -39.59 4.54
CA ARG A 181 46.12 -38.94 5.64
C ARG A 181 46.73 -40.00 6.56
#